data_c620a801b1efacc1d112ac299e23cfb3
#
_entry.id   c620a801b1efacc1d112ac299e23cfb3
#
_cell.length_a   1.000
_cell.length_b   1.000
_cell.length_c   1.000
_cell.angle_alpha   90.00
_cell.angle_beta   90.00
_cell.angle_gamma   90.00
#
_symmetry.space_group_name_H-M   'P 1'
#
loop_
_entity.id
_entity.type
_entity.pdbx_description
1 polymer ?
#
loop_
_entity_poly.entity_id
_entity_poly.type
_entity_poly.pdbx_seq_one_letter_code
_entity_poly.pdbx_strand_id
1 'polypeptide(L)'
;EKWLDKSTLIHVNCVDDNTVSGLLTNDKSSPKNIATTTVNDELKVATNGEAIIYSIAYDRESAVLSGGHAADGALWFNKNNGRWCSSDYYFKKIPKWIESYNLLYSDDFANYNNNRNVTEMALQCIMSNGMGLDNVTDMLTVTYNAKTEDNKTRNSKQLIQDKYISLDKELEKLTSKIESRFGTSSILFVLTGTGLCDDKEADYAKYRVPSGTF
;
A
#
# COMPACT_ATOMS: atom_id res chain seq x y z
N GLU A 1 -3.58 -12.31 -0.30
CA GLU A 1 -3.79 -13.76 -0.35
C GLU A 1 -4.97 -14.11 -1.23
N LYS A 2 -4.89 -15.24 -1.94
CA LYS A 2 -5.96 -15.75 -2.81
C LYS A 2 -6.36 -17.13 -2.34
N TRP A 3 -7.65 -17.41 -2.33
CA TRP A 3 -8.17 -18.75 -2.06
C TRP A 3 -9.16 -19.17 -3.15
N LEU A 4 -9.40 -20.45 -3.24
CA LEU A 4 -10.39 -21.01 -4.16
C LEU A 4 -11.76 -21.03 -3.45
N ASP A 5 -12.73 -20.33 -3.99
CA ASP A 5 -14.12 -20.48 -3.57
C ASP A 5 -14.63 -21.86 -4.02
N LYS A 6 -14.98 -22.70 -3.05
CA LYS A 6 -15.41 -24.07 -3.32
C LYS A 6 -16.74 -24.18 -4.05
N SER A 7 -17.57 -23.16 -4.00
CA SER A 7 -18.89 -23.15 -4.65
C SER A 7 -18.81 -22.75 -6.11
N THR A 8 -17.92 -21.81 -6.44
CA THR A 8 -17.78 -21.25 -7.78
C THR A 8 -16.53 -21.75 -8.53
N LEU A 9 -15.59 -22.38 -7.81
CA LEU A 9 -14.27 -22.79 -8.31
C LEU A 9 -13.45 -21.63 -8.87
N ILE A 10 -13.72 -20.41 -8.43
CA ILE A 10 -13.01 -19.19 -8.85
C ILE A 10 -12.03 -18.79 -7.73
N HIS A 11 -10.86 -18.33 -8.13
CA HIS A 11 -9.91 -17.74 -7.19
C HIS A 11 -10.43 -16.38 -6.73
N VAL A 12 -10.58 -16.22 -5.41
CA VAL A 12 -11.03 -15.00 -4.75
C VAL A 12 -9.87 -14.37 -3.99
N ASN A 13 -9.75 -13.06 -4.08
CA ASN A 13 -8.80 -12.30 -3.27
C ASN A 13 -9.46 -11.83 -1.97
N CYS A 14 -8.67 -11.67 -0.90
CA CYS A 14 -9.18 -11.27 0.42
C CYS A 14 -9.91 -9.91 0.42
N VAL A 15 -9.65 -9.06 -0.55
CA VAL A 15 -10.27 -7.74 -0.69
C VAL A 15 -11.30 -7.64 -1.81
N ASP A 16 -11.62 -8.75 -2.48
CA ASP A 16 -12.63 -8.76 -3.54
C ASP A 16 -14.02 -8.51 -2.94
N ASP A 17 -14.74 -7.54 -3.52
CA ASP A 17 -16.11 -7.23 -3.14
C ASP A 17 -16.93 -6.82 -4.37
N ASN A 18 -17.81 -7.71 -4.82
CA ASN A 18 -18.67 -7.47 -5.98
C ASN A 18 -19.79 -6.44 -5.74
N THR A 19 -19.97 -5.97 -4.50
CA THR A 19 -20.98 -4.96 -4.16
C THR A 19 -20.51 -3.53 -4.35
N VAL A 20 -19.22 -3.32 -4.59
CA VAL A 20 -18.61 -2.02 -4.85
C VAL A 20 -18.10 -1.91 -6.28
N SER A 21 -17.80 -0.70 -6.71
CA SER A 21 -17.23 -0.41 -8.02
C SER A 21 -15.81 0.16 -7.90
N GLY A 22 -14.93 -0.24 -8.83
CA GLY A 22 -13.62 0.37 -8.94
C GLY A 22 -13.70 1.80 -9.48
N LEU A 23 -12.85 2.68 -8.96
CA LEU A 23 -12.66 4.04 -9.44
C LEU A 23 -11.30 4.14 -10.12
N LEU A 24 -11.26 4.35 -11.43
CA LEU A 24 -10.09 4.28 -12.32
C LEU A 24 -9.45 2.89 -12.40
N THR A 25 -10.21 1.86 -12.06
CA THR A 25 -9.81 0.44 -12.14
C THR A 25 -11.04 -0.42 -12.35
N ASN A 26 -10.84 -1.64 -12.85
CA ASN A 26 -11.87 -2.67 -12.90
C ASN A 26 -11.93 -3.51 -11.60
N ASP A 27 -10.97 -3.33 -10.71
CA ASP A 27 -10.93 -4.03 -9.43
C ASP A 27 -12.03 -3.52 -8.50
N LYS A 28 -12.80 -4.44 -7.99
CA LYS A 28 -13.88 -4.19 -7.02
C LYS A 28 -13.39 -4.59 -5.65
N SER A 29 -13.08 -3.62 -4.79
CA SER A 29 -12.32 -3.88 -3.56
C SER A 29 -12.86 -3.12 -2.38
N SER A 30 -13.01 -3.82 -1.26
CA SER A 30 -13.36 -3.25 0.03
C SER A 30 -12.79 -4.07 1.18
N PRO A 31 -12.79 -3.57 2.42
CA PRO A 31 -12.39 -4.31 3.61
C PRO A 31 -13.45 -5.30 4.12
N LYS A 32 -14.52 -5.55 3.39
CA LYS A 32 -15.68 -6.36 3.79
C LYS A 32 -15.32 -7.72 4.41
N ASN A 33 -14.25 -8.35 3.93
CA ASN A 33 -13.83 -9.68 4.39
C ASN A 33 -12.87 -9.62 5.60
N ILE A 34 -12.54 -8.44 6.09
CA ILE A 34 -11.77 -8.27 7.33
C ILE A 34 -12.74 -8.50 8.50
N ALA A 35 -12.51 -9.55 9.28
CA ALA A 35 -13.44 -9.97 10.36
C ALA A 35 -13.17 -9.25 11.70
N THR A 36 -12.20 -8.36 11.76
CA THR A 36 -11.81 -7.62 12.96
C THR A 36 -11.53 -6.15 12.62
N THR A 37 -11.49 -5.30 13.62
CA THR A 37 -11.04 -3.91 13.47
C THR A 37 -9.54 -3.83 13.23
N THR A 38 -9.11 -2.78 12.55
CA THR A 38 -7.71 -2.43 12.35
C THR A 38 -7.29 -1.31 13.32
N VAL A 39 -5.99 -1.03 13.41
CA VAL A 39 -5.49 0.14 14.17
C VAL A 39 -6.11 1.43 13.65
N ASN A 40 -6.35 1.54 12.35
CA ASN A 40 -6.99 2.69 11.73
C ASN A 40 -8.45 2.84 12.18
N ASP A 41 -9.17 1.73 12.26
CA ASP A 41 -10.56 1.73 12.73
C ASP A 41 -10.65 2.18 14.19
N GLU A 42 -9.75 1.66 15.05
CA GLU A 42 -9.68 2.04 16.47
C GLU A 42 -9.31 3.52 16.66
N LEU A 43 -8.37 4.04 15.86
CA LEU A 43 -8.04 5.47 15.90
C LEU A 43 -9.23 6.34 15.52
N LYS A 44 -9.97 5.95 14.48
CA LYS A 44 -11.18 6.66 14.05
C LYS A 44 -12.23 6.71 15.16
N VAL A 45 -12.42 5.59 15.87
CA VAL A 45 -13.30 5.52 17.04
C VAL A 45 -12.79 6.39 18.20
N ALA A 46 -11.49 6.28 18.53
CA ALA A 46 -10.87 7.02 19.64
C ALA A 46 -10.92 8.55 19.45
N THR A 47 -10.95 9.01 18.20
CA THR A 47 -11.04 10.44 17.84
C THR A 47 -12.46 10.87 17.47
N ASN A 48 -13.48 10.07 17.76
CA ASN A 48 -14.88 10.34 17.40
C ASN A 48 -15.09 10.65 15.91
N GLY A 49 -14.27 10.05 15.05
CA GLY A 49 -14.33 10.24 13.59
C GLY A 49 -13.55 11.43 13.07
N GLU A 50 -12.87 12.20 13.91
CA GLU A 50 -12.14 13.42 13.50
C GLU A 50 -10.80 13.13 12.83
N ALA A 51 -10.09 12.03 13.20
CA ALA A 51 -8.82 11.67 12.60
C ALA A 51 -8.92 11.52 11.08
N ILE A 52 -7.95 12.07 10.36
CA ILE A 52 -7.79 11.86 8.92
C ILE A 52 -6.91 10.62 8.72
N ILE A 53 -7.45 9.60 8.03
CA ILE A 53 -6.81 8.29 7.91
C ILE A 53 -6.73 7.87 6.45
N TYR A 54 -5.51 7.66 5.97
CA TYR A 54 -5.26 7.18 4.61
C TYR A 54 -4.34 5.97 4.59
N SER A 55 -4.53 5.12 3.58
CA SER A 55 -3.62 4.01 3.27
C SER A 55 -3.17 4.07 1.82
N ILE A 56 -1.86 3.99 1.58
CA ILE A 56 -1.26 4.08 0.26
C ILE A 56 -0.30 2.91 0.05
N ALA A 57 -0.54 2.14 -0.98
CA ALA A 57 0.27 1.00 -1.35
C ALA A 57 0.36 0.86 -2.87
N TYR A 58 1.38 0.15 -3.34
CA TYR A 58 1.45 -0.16 -4.76
C TYR A 58 0.44 -1.25 -5.17
N ASP A 59 0.19 -2.22 -4.30
CA ASP A 59 -0.79 -3.27 -4.52
C ASP A 59 -2.10 -3.01 -3.75
N ARG A 60 -3.18 -3.51 -4.33
CA ARG A 60 -4.55 -3.36 -3.87
C ARG A 60 -4.78 -3.94 -2.47
N GLU A 61 -4.26 -5.14 -2.26
CA GLU A 61 -4.44 -5.86 -1.01
C GLU A 61 -3.83 -5.11 0.17
N SER A 62 -2.59 -4.66 0.01
CA SER A 62 -1.90 -3.89 1.04
C SER A 62 -2.61 -2.58 1.35
N ALA A 63 -3.12 -1.87 0.34
CA ALA A 63 -3.85 -0.63 0.55
C ALA A 63 -5.15 -0.84 1.35
N VAL A 64 -5.96 -1.82 0.94
CA VAL A 64 -7.27 -2.07 1.56
C VAL A 64 -7.14 -2.69 2.95
N LEU A 65 -6.25 -3.68 3.13
CA LEU A 65 -6.05 -4.33 4.43
C LEU A 65 -5.47 -3.37 5.47
N SER A 66 -4.56 -2.48 5.07
CA SER A 66 -4.00 -1.47 5.96
C SER A 66 -4.97 -0.32 6.22
N GLY A 67 -5.80 0.04 5.24
CA GLY A 67 -6.83 1.08 5.40
C GLY A 67 -7.89 0.69 6.41
N GLY A 68 -8.33 -0.56 6.38
CA GLY A 68 -9.42 -1.04 7.22
C GLY A 68 -10.78 -0.50 6.79
N HIS A 69 -11.74 -0.51 7.72
CA HIS A 69 -13.14 -0.14 7.44
C HIS A 69 -13.41 1.35 7.51
N ALA A 70 -12.67 2.08 8.35
CA ALA A 70 -12.97 3.47 8.70
C ALA A 70 -11.99 4.49 8.11
N ALA A 71 -11.06 4.08 7.23
CA ALA A 71 -10.18 5.02 6.56
C ALA A 71 -10.95 5.97 5.64
N ASP A 72 -10.49 7.23 5.56
CA ASP A 72 -11.02 8.24 4.63
C ASP A 72 -10.61 7.94 3.19
N GLY A 73 -9.57 7.11 3.00
CA GLY A 73 -9.17 6.63 1.69
C GLY A 73 -8.13 5.52 1.71
N ALA A 74 -8.26 4.59 0.76
CA ALA A 74 -7.23 3.63 0.43
C ALA A 74 -6.90 3.73 -1.06
N LEU A 75 -5.63 3.90 -1.40
CA LEU A 75 -5.15 4.12 -2.75
C LEU A 75 -4.16 3.06 -3.16
N TRP A 76 -4.35 2.54 -4.37
CA TRP A 76 -3.40 1.61 -4.98
C TRP A 76 -3.14 1.97 -6.43
N PHE A 77 -2.09 1.36 -6.98
CA PHE A 77 -1.64 1.69 -8.32
C PHE A 77 -2.18 0.68 -9.34
N ASN A 78 -2.92 1.16 -10.34
CA ASN A 78 -3.40 0.35 -11.44
C ASN A 78 -2.32 0.23 -12.52
N LYS A 79 -1.65 -0.92 -12.54
CA LYS A 79 -0.57 -1.23 -13.50
C LYS A 79 -1.00 -1.20 -14.97
N ASN A 80 -2.29 -1.40 -15.24
CA ASN A 80 -2.79 -1.48 -16.62
C ASN A 80 -2.93 -0.10 -17.28
N ASN A 81 -3.21 0.93 -16.49
CA ASN A 81 -3.41 2.29 -17.01
C ASN A 81 -2.50 3.36 -16.39
N GLY A 82 -1.58 2.96 -15.50
CA GLY A 82 -0.62 3.86 -14.90
C GLY A 82 -1.17 4.90 -13.92
N ARG A 83 -2.28 4.62 -13.30
CA ARG A 83 -2.98 5.58 -12.46
C ARG A 83 -3.18 5.08 -11.05
N TRP A 84 -3.15 5.99 -10.12
CA TRP A 84 -3.64 5.76 -8.78
C TRP A 84 -5.15 5.65 -8.81
N CYS A 85 -5.68 4.66 -8.16
CA CYS A 85 -7.09 4.28 -8.18
C CYS A 85 -7.58 3.88 -6.79
N SER A 86 -8.87 3.65 -6.66
CA SER A 86 -9.56 3.26 -5.44
C SER A 86 -10.85 2.51 -5.75
N SER A 87 -11.75 2.44 -4.79
CA SER A 87 -13.13 1.97 -4.97
C SER A 87 -14.14 2.96 -4.40
N ASP A 88 -15.41 2.80 -4.79
CA ASP A 88 -16.51 3.61 -4.28
C ASP A 88 -16.88 3.29 -2.81
N TYR A 89 -16.22 2.29 -2.22
CA TYR A 89 -16.24 2.09 -0.78
C TYR A 89 -15.63 3.28 -0.03
N TYR A 90 -14.47 3.76 -0.49
CA TYR A 90 -13.74 4.87 0.15
C TYR A 90 -14.15 6.25 -0.40
N PHE A 91 -14.44 6.35 -1.68
CA PHE A 91 -14.76 7.64 -2.31
C PHE A 91 -15.99 7.51 -3.19
N LYS A 92 -16.96 8.40 -3.05
CA LYS A 92 -18.10 8.45 -4.01
C LYS A 92 -17.63 8.71 -5.45
N LYS A 93 -16.53 9.42 -5.61
CA LYS A 93 -15.80 9.68 -6.87
C LYS A 93 -14.34 9.96 -6.55
N ILE A 94 -13.46 9.76 -7.51
CA ILE A 94 -12.03 10.08 -7.32
C ILE A 94 -11.90 11.59 -6.95
N PRO A 95 -11.21 11.90 -5.84
CA PRO A 95 -10.90 13.28 -5.45
C PRO A 95 -10.08 14.01 -6.50
N LYS A 96 -10.33 15.31 -6.68
CA LYS A 96 -9.64 16.14 -7.68
C LYS A 96 -8.11 16.11 -7.53
N TRP A 97 -7.59 16.03 -6.32
CA TRP A 97 -6.14 15.98 -6.09
C TRP A 97 -5.49 14.72 -6.65
N ILE A 98 -6.20 13.58 -6.62
CA ILE A 98 -5.76 12.31 -7.24
C ILE A 98 -5.85 12.42 -8.77
N GLU A 99 -6.95 13.01 -9.30
CA GLU A 99 -7.09 13.22 -10.74
C GLU A 99 -5.97 14.12 -11.28
N SER A 100 -5.68 15.21 -10.60
CA SER A 100 -4.60 16.13 -10.97
C SER A 100 -3.24 15.46 -10.93
N TYR A 101 -2.96 14.66 -9.89
CA TYR A 101 -1.73 13.88 -9.78
C TYR A 101 -1.60 12.89 -10.95
N ASN A 102 -2.65 12.13 -11.22
CA ASN A 102 -2.67 11.18 -12.33
C ASN A 102 -2.44 11.83 -13.70
N LEU A 103 -2.94 13.04 -13.91
CA LEU A 103 -2.75 13.78 -15.16
C LEU A 103 -1.29 14.28 -15.31
N LEU A 104 -0.66 14.71 -14.23
CA LEU A 104 0.73 15.21 -14.26
C LEU A 104 1.77 14.11 -14.53
N TYR A 105 1.48 12.89 -14.14
CA TYR A 105 2.46 11.79 -14.16
C TYR A 105 2.07 10.62 -15.07
N SER A 106 1.03 10.76 -15.92
CA SER A 106 0.54 9.71 -16.80
C SER A 106 1.56 9.21 -17.83
N ASP A 107 2.49 10.04 -18.25
CA ASP A 107 3.42 9.73 -19.36
C ASP A 107 4.73 9.05 -18.91
N ASP A 108 5.02 9.08 -17.62
CA ASP A 108 6.28 8.54 -17.05
C ASP A 108 6.19 7.07 -16.60
N PHE A 109 5.12 6.42 -16.95
CA PHE A 109 4.71 5.11 -16.45
C PHE A 109 5.75 3.99 -16.60
N ALA A 110 6.51 3.97 -17.69
CA ALA A 110 7.45 2.90 -18.01
C ALA A 110 8.75 2.93 -17.18
N ASN A 111 9.07 4.05 -16.53
CA ASN A 111 10.36 4.28 -15.87
C ASN A 111 10.29 4.37 -14.34
N TYR A 112 9.13 4.20 -13.73
CA TYR A 112 8.98 4.43 -12.30
C TYR A 112 9.36 3.24 -11.43
N ASN A 113 10.23 3.49 -10.48
CA ASN A 113 10.40 2.64 -9.30
C ASN A 113 9.09 2.68 -8.48
N ASN A 114 8.47 1.52 -8.28
CA ASN A 114 7.20 1.37 -7.57
C ASN A 114 7.18 2.08 -6.22
N ASN A 115 8.28 2.00 -5.45
CA ASN A 115 8.40 2.64 -4.14
C ASN A 115 8.45 4.17 -4.24
N ARG A 116 9.10 4.73 -5.26
CA ARG A 116 9.12 6.18 -5.50
C ARG A 116 7.70 6.72 -5.71
N ASN A 117 6.90 6.03 -6.52
CA ASN A 117 5.50 6.42 -6.75
C ASN A 117 4.69 6.43 -5.46
N VAL A 118 4.92 5.43 -4.60
CA VAL A 118 4.26 5.35 -3.29
C VAL A 118 4.65 6.53 -2.42
N THR A 119 5.94 6.88 -2.35
CA THR A 119 6.45 8.05 -1.60
C THR A 119 5.82 9.35 -2.09
N GLU A 120 5.81 9.58 -3.41
CA GLU A 120 5.24 10.82 -3.99
C GLU A 120 3.73 10.93 -3.73
N MET A 121 2.99 9.82 -3.88
CA MET A 121 1.57 9.81 -3.59
C MET A 121 1.28 10.02 -2.10
N ALA A 122 2.10 9.45 -1.20
CA ALA A 122 2.00 9.65 0.24
C ALA A 122 2.19 11.13 0.62
N LEU A 123 3.22 11.77 0.07
CA LEU A 123 3.46 13.21 0.27
C LEU A 123 2.32 14.06 -0.29
N GLN A 124 1.82 13.73 -1.48
CA GLN A 124 0.69 14.41 -2.08
C GLN A 124 -0.59 14.26 -1.23
N CYS A 125 -0.83 13.07 -0.67
CA CYS A 125 -1.95 12.82 0.21
C CYS A 125 -1.91 13.71 1.46
N ILE A 126 -0.79 13.77 2.14
CA ILE A 126 -0.60 14.64 3.32
C ILE A 126 -0.90 16.11 2.98
N MET A 127 -0.36 16.59 1.86
CA MET A 127 -0.52 18.00 1.46
C MET A 127 -1.96 18.33 1.06
N SER A 128 -2.66 17.40 0.44
CA SER A 128 -3.99 17.66 -0.13
C SER A 128 -5.13 17.51 0.86
N ASN A 129 -4.92 16.78 1.95
CA ASN A 129 -6.00 16.45 2.89
C ASN A 129 -5.87 17.16 4.25
N GLY A 130 -4.90 18.05 4.42
CA GLY A 130 -4.76 18.79 5.67
C GLY A 130 -4.29 17.96 6.86
N MET A 131 -3.67 16.78 6.62
CA MET A 131 -3.18 15.91 7.69
C MET A 131 -2.16 16.64 8.56
N GLY A 132 -2.27 16.47 9.88
CA GLY A 132 -1.38 17.05 10.89
C GLY A 132 -1.50 18.58 11.04
N LEU A 133 -2.59 19.20 10.62
CA LEU A 133 -2.79 20.67 10.73
C LEU A 133 -3.63 21.07 11.94
N ASP A 134 -4.15 20.13 12.70
CA ASP A 134 -4.92 20.36 13.93
C ASP A 134 -4.31 19.61 15.12
N ASN A 135 -5.07 19.47 16.20
CA ASN A 135 -4.64 18.77 17.42
C ASN A 135 -5.13 17.31 17.47
N VAL A 136 -5.78 16.82 16.43
CA VAL A 136 -6.23 15.44 16.31
C VAL A 136 -5.12 14.61 15.67
N THR A 137 -4.89 13.43 16.21
CA THR A 137 -3.90 12.50 15.63
C THR A 137 -4.42 11.90 14.34
N ASP A 138 -3.74 12.17 13.23
CA ASP A 138 -3.99 11.54 11.94
C ASP A 138 -3.11 10.31 11.72
N MET A 139 -3.47 9.47 10.78
CA MET A 139 -2.68 8.29 10.45
C MET A 139 -2.55 8.07 8.94
N LEU A 140 -1.31 7.92 8.48
CA LEU A 140 -1.00 7.51 7.12
C LEU A 140 -0.25 6.19 7.13
N THR A 141 -0.84 5.16 6.56
CA THR A 141 -0.17 3.87 6.35
C THR A 141 0.41 3.84 4.94
N VAL A 142 1.71 3.59 4.84
CA VAL A 142 2.43 3.54 3.55
C VAL A 142 3.08 2.17 3.41
N THR A 143 2.68 1.40 2.41
CA THR A 143 3.23 0.06 2.18
C THR A 143 4.16 0.05 0.97
N TYR A 144 5.42 -0.22 1.24
CA TYR A 144 6.47 -0.37 0.23
C TYR A 144 6.68 -1.84 -0.15
N ASN A 145 7.20 -2.05 -1.35
CA ASN A 145 7.52 -3.38 -1.84
C ASN A 145 9.04 -3.57 -1.95
N ALA A 146 9.57 -4.47 -1.12
CA ALA A 146 10.98 -4.88 -1.16
C ALA A 146 11.22 -6.15 -1.99
N LYS A 147 10.17 -6.80 -2.53
CA LYS A 147 10.30 -8.02 -3.34
C LYS A 147 11.00 -7.73 -4.66
N THR A 148 11.86 -8.64 -5.08
CA THR A 148 12.41 -8.68 -6.43
C THR A 148 11.50 -9.52 -7.31
N GLU A 149 11.09 -9.02 -8.46
CA GLU A 149 10.22 -9.75 -9.40
C GLU A 149 10.95 -10.90 -10.13
N ASP A 150 12.27 -10.87 -10.15
CA ASP A 150 13.08 -11.80 -10.94
C ASP A 150 13.92 -12.75 -10.06
N ASN A 151 13.29 -13.88 -9.70
CA ASN A 151 13.95 -14.97 -8.98
C ASN A 151 14.82 -15.88 -9.88
N LYS A 152 15.04 -15.52 -11.15
CA LYS A 152 15.68 -16.40 -12.13
C LYS A 152 17.11 -16.00 -12.50
N THR A 153 17.60 -14.84 -12.10
CA THR A 153 18.92 -14.36 -12.47
C THR A 153 19.97 -14.68 -11.41
N ARG A 154 21.18 -14.93 -11.89
CA ARG A 154 22.38 -15.32 -11.12
C ARG A 154 22.87 -14.28 -10.09
N ASN A 155 22.21 -13.12 -9.98
CA ASN A 155 22.58 -11.99 -9.11
C ASN A 155 21.49 -11.61 -8.11
N SER A 156 20.76 -12.57 -7.56
CA SER A 156 19.65 -12.31 -6.63
C SER A 156 20.06 -11.48 -5.41
N LYS A 157 21.25 -11.72 -4.84
CA LYS A 157 21.79 -10.94 -3.71
C LYS A 157 21.97 -9.45 -4.05
N GLN A 158 22.58 -9.16 -5.18
CA GLN A 158 22.81 -7.77 -5.60
C GLN A 158 21.47 -7.05 -5.85
N LEU A 159 20.52 -7.73 -6.50
CA LEU A 159 19.19 -7.16 -6.75
C LEU A 159 18.43 -6.88 -5.44
N ILE A 160 18.51 -7.79 -4.48
CA ILE A 160 17.90 -7.60 -3.15
C ILE A 160 18.58 -6.40 -2.46
N GLN A 161 19.90 -6.35 -2.44
CA GLN A 161 20.66 -5.24 -1.84
C GLN A 161 20.29 -3.90 -2.48
N ASP A 162 20.24 -3.82 -3.80
CA ASP A 162 19.90 -2.60 -4.54
C ASP A 162 18.45 -2.16 -4.24
N LYS A 163 17.53 -3.12 -4.10
CA LYS A 163 16.14 -2.85 -3.69
C LYS A 163 16.06 -2.26 -2.29
N TYR A 164 16.79 -2.82 -1.31
CA TYR A 164 16.81 -2.28 0.06
C TYR A 164 17.47 -0.92 0.13
N ILE A 165 18.57 -0.69 -0.60
CA ILE A 165 19.21 0.63 -0.70
C ILE A 165 18.24 1.66 -1.33
N SER A 166 17.50 1.24 -2.36
CA SER A 166 16.49 2.10 -2.98
C SER A 166 15.33 2.39 -2.04
N LEU A 167 14.87 1.40 -1.28
CA LEU A 167 13.83 1.57 -0.28
C LEU A 167 14.26 2.52 0.84
N ASP A 168 15.48 2.38 1.35
CA ASP A 168 16.05 3.25 2.38
C ASP A 168 16.03 4.72 1.95
N LYS A 169 16.41 5.01 0.70
CA LYS A 169 16.33 6.37 0.14
C LYS A 169 14.90 6.92 0.07
N GLU A 170 13.94 6.07 -0.23
CA GLU A 170 12.53 6.50 -0.26
C GLU A 170 11.98 6.73 1.15
N LEU A 171 12.38 5.92 2.12
CA LEU A 171 12.07 6.14 3.54
C LEU A 171 12.70 7.44 4.05
N GLU A 172 13.98 7.68 3.79
CA GLU A 172 14.66 8.93 4.12
C GLU A 172 13.93 10.14 3.53
N LYS A 173 13.55 10.05 2.25
CA LYS A 173 12.80 11.12 1.57
C LYS A 173 11.46 11.39 2.24
N LEU A 174 10.69 10.34 2.53
CA LEU A 174 9.38 10.47 3.17
C LEU A 174 9.52 11.10 4.56
N THR A 175 10.35 10.52 5.42
CA THR A 175 10.54 10.97 6.81
C THR A 175 11.08 12.40 6.87
N SER A 176 12.13 12.72 6.10
CA SER A 176 12.72 14.07 6.07
C SER A 176 11.72 15.14 5.61
N LYS A 177 10.87 14.83 4.62
CA LYS A 177 9.84 15.77 4.16
C LYS A 177 8.75 15.98 5.20
N ILE A 178 8.32 14.94 5.90
CA ILE A 178 7.32 15.01 6.96
C ILE A 178 7.90 15.77 8.16
N GLU A 179 9.12 15.46 8.61
CA GLU A 179 9.80 16.16 9.70
C GLU A 179 10.03 17.64 9.41
N SER A 180 10.43 17.97 8.18
CA SER A 180 10.63 19.38 7.79
C SER A 180 9.33 20.19 7.79
N ARG A 181 8.18 19.52 7.64
CA ARG A 181 6.87 20.18 7.63
C ARG A 181 6.28 20.36 9.02
N PHE A 182 6.36 19.34 9.87
CA PHE A 182 5.63 19.29 11.14
C PHE A 182 6.53 19.38 12.38
N GLY A 183 7.86 19.22 12.21
CA GLY A 183 8.80 19.06 13.31
C GLY A 183 8.78 17.66 13.91
N THR A 184 9.89 17.27 14.53
CA THR A 184 10.09 15.90 15.04
C THR A 184 9.22 15.57 16.27
N SER A 185 8.79 16.57 17.03
CA SER A 185 7.99 16.36 18.25
C SER A 185 6.52 16.01 17.99
N SER A 186 6.02 16.24 16.78
CA SER A 186 4.62 16.03 16.42
C SER A 186 4.38 14.76 15.61
N ILE A 187 5.42 13.94 15.42
CA ILE A 187 5.37 12.79 14.52
C ILE A 187 5.80 11.53 15.27
N LEU A 188 5.08 10.45 15.03
CA LEU A 188 5.49 9.09 15.39
C LEU A 188 5.64 8.25 14.13
N PHE A 189 6.87 7.79 13.84
CA PHE A 189 7.12 6.82 12.80
C PHE A 189 7.09 5.40 13.38
N VAL A 190 6.33 4.52 12.73
CA VAL A 190 6.30 3.10 13.05
C VAL A 190 6.69 2.31 11.80
N LEU A 191 7.79 1.58 11.85
CA LEU A 191 8.26 0.74 10.76
C LEU A 191 8.09 -0.73 11.13
N THR A 192 7.43 -1.50 10.27
CA THR A 192 7.21 -2.94 10.46
C THR A 192 7.36 -3.70 9.15
N GLY A 193 7.74 -4.97 9.25
CA GLY A 193 7.77 -5.89 8.11
C GLY A 193 6.49 -6.73 8.06
N THR A 194 5.98 -6.97 6.85
CA THR A 194 4.74 -7.74 6.63
C THR A 194 4.98 -9.17 6.15
N GLY A 195 6.22 -9.61 6.03
CA GLY A 195 6.52 -10.96 5.58
C GLY A 195 8.00 -11.31 5.62
N LEU A 196 8.31 -12.56 5.38
CA LEU A 196 9.67 -13.06 5.23
C LEU A 196 10.19 -12.75 3.82
N CYS A 197 11.42 -12.30 3.72
CA CYS A 197 12.15 -12.33 2.46
C CYS A 197 12.39 -13.80 2.10
N ASP A 198 11.84 -14.24 0.98
CA ASP A 198 12.06 -15.59 0.46
C ASP A 198 13.48 -15.65 -0.13
N ASP A 199 14.48 -15.71 0.74
CA ASP A 199 15.86 -15.88 0.32
C ASP A 199 16.05 -17.34 -0.09
N LYS A 200 15.82 -17.61 -1.37
CA LYS A 200 16.09 -18.92 -1.98
C LYS A 200 17.58 -19.07 -2.26
N GLU A 201 18.42 -18.86 -1.26
CA GLU A 201 19.83 -19.17 -1.44
C GLU A 201 20.03 -20.66 -1.67
N ALA A 202 20.82 -20.98 -2.68
CA ALA A 202 21.20 -22.37 -2.99
C ALA A 202 21.83 -23.10 -1.78
N ASP A 203 22.44 -22.35 -0.87
CA ASP A 203 23.08 -22.88 0.34
C ASP A 203 22.10 -23.50 1.33
N TYR A 204 20.83 -23.13 1.33
CA TYR A 204 19.81 -23.74 2.18
C TYR A 204 19.12 -24.95 1.55
N ALA A 205 19.38 -25.25 0.28
CA ALA A 205 18.74 -26.37 -0.41
C ALA A 205 18.96 -27.71 0.31
N LYS A 206 20.13 -27.91 0.92
CA LYS A 206 20.48 -29.10 1.68
C LYS A 206 19.70 -29.27 2.99
N TYR A 207 19.09 -28.19 3.51
CA TYR A 207 18.29 -28.20 4.75
C TYR A 207 16.79 -28.21 4.50
N ARG A 208 16.37 -28.16 3.25
CA ARG A 208 14.95 -28.20 2.92
C ARG A 208 14.41 -29.59 3.14
N VAL A 209 13.37 -29.67 3.95
CA VAL A 209 12.52 -30.87 3.98
C VAL A 209 11.79 -30.92 2.64
N PRO A 210 11.88 -32.04 1.87
CA PRO A 210 11.13 -32.17 0.63
C PRO A 210 9.64 -31.99 0.91
N SER A 211 9.04 -30.94 0.36
CA SER A 211 7.58 -30.82 0.37
C SER A 211 7.04 -31.82 -0.65
N GLY A 212 6.45 -32.92 -0.16
CA GLY A 212 5.71 -33.82 -1.01
C GLY A 212 4.50 -33.12 -1.60
N THR A 213 4.23 -33.32 -2.88
CA THR A 213 2.93 -33.04 -3.48
C THR A 213 1.97 -34.13 -2.96
N PHE A 214 0.97 -33.71 -2.20
CA PHE A 214 -0.15 -34.59 -1.81
C PHE A 214 -1.24 -34.51 -2.85
#